data_8527b952b9e9f5334a0bafdea7c35b25
#
_entry.id   8527b952b9e9f5334a0bafdea7c35b25
#
_cell.length_a   1.000
_cell.length_b   1.000
_cell.length_c   1.000
_cell.angle_alpha   90.00
_cell.angle_beta   90.00
_cell.angle_gamma   90.00
#
_symmetry.space_group_name_H-M   'P 1'
#
loop_
_entity.id
_entity.type
_entity.pdbx_description
1 polymer ?
#
loop_
_entity_poly.entity_id
_entity_poly.type
_entity_poly.pdbx_seq_one_letter_code
_entity_poly.pdbx_strand_id
1 'polypeptide(L)'
;MNLSQLNQLKQLADTSATQQQGFGQVQAKSKHGFIVKQHDAGTLLMQQAFSCAFTPEIDDEVSFIKSPNGQYYVLNILQRKQASSAKIHSEHGIELHTNQGIDLQSSELSITNIKTEFTSTDTQIYSQASDVQADSISVKARTVETIAERSLQKFKDSFRIIERIEQTSALDIIQNIKNVFIQRSKNADISAKGDIKINGDRIHMG
;
A
#
# COMPACT_ATOMS: atom_id res chain seq x y z
N MET A 1 35.37 18.96 -48.72
CA MET A 1 34.54 17.79 -48.54
C MET A 1 34.19 17.24 -49.91
N ASN A 2 34.62 16.01 -50.21
CA ASN A 2 34.62 15.45 -51.57
C ASN A 2 33.22 14.88 -51.90
N LEU A 3 32.75 14.98 -53.16
CA LEU A 3 31.44 14.47 -53.58
C LEU A 3 31.21 12.98 -53.24
N SER A 4 32.28 12.18 -53.19
CA SER A 4 32.24 10.77 -52.81
C SER A 4 31.89 10.60 -51.32
N GLN A 5 32.34 11.49 -50.43
CA GLN A 5 31.99 11.47 -49.03
C GLN A 5 30.54 11.89 -48.79
N LEU A 6 30.05 12.82 -49.57
CA LEU A 6 28.63 13.24 -49.52
C LEU A 6 27.70 12.11 -49.98
N ASN A 7 28.10 11.34 -51.00
CA ASN A 7 27.32 10.20 -51.45
C ASN A 7 27.39 9.01 -50.50
N GLN A 8 28.52 8.79 -49.84
CA GLN A 8 28.62 7.78 -48.77
C GLN A 8 27.75 8.18 -47.54
N LEU A 9 27.72 9.46 -47.17
CA LEU A 9 26.86 9.94 -46.11
C LEU A 9 25.37 9.87 -46.47
N LYS A 10 25.02 10.11 -47.74
CA LYS A 10 23.65 9.89 -48.23
C LYS A 10 23.28 8.41 -48.23
N GLN A 11 24.17 7.52 -48.69
CA GLN A 11 23.92 6.09 -48.62
C GLN A 11 23.81 5.56 -47.18
N LEU A 12 24.58 6.08 -46.25
CA LEU A 12 24.44 5.79 -44.83
C LEU A 12 23.15 6.33 -44.21
N ALA A 13 22.66 7.47 -44.70
CA ALA A 13 21.37 8.02 -44.31
C ALA A 13 20.17 7.23 -44.91
N ASP A 14 20.32 6.73 -46.12
CA ASP A 14 19.29 5.90 -46.79
C ASP A 14 19.32 4.43 -46.29
N THR A 15 20.41 3.99 -45.65
CA THR A 15 20.52 2.65 -44.99
C THR A 15 20.10 2.71 -43.53
N SER A 16 19.63 3.83 -43.03
CA SER A 16 18.88 3.82 -41.77
C SER A 16 17.66 2.92 -41.99
N ALA A 17 17.78 1.69 -41.49
CA ALA A 17 16.70 0.71 -41.49
C ALA A 17 15.41 1.45 -41.15
N THR A 18 14.46 1.46 -42.09
CA THR A 18 13.18 2.16 -41.94
C THR A 18 12.57 1.53 -40.68
N GLN A 19 12.74 2.20 -39.56
CA GLN A 19 12.08 1.84 -38.32
C GLN A 19 10.60 1.93 -38.64
N GLN A 20 9.99 0.80 -38.92
CA GLN A 20 8.59 0.74 -39.26
C GLN A 20 7.79 0.99 -38.01
N GLN A 21 7.50 2.26 -37.75
CA GLN A 21 6.53 2.70 -36.75
C GLN A 21 5.15 2.67 -37.39
N GLY A 22 4.15 2.39 -36.57
CA GLY A 22 2.77 2.37 -37.03
C GLY A 22 1.78 2.46 -35.89
N PHE A 23 0.52 2.48 -36.30
CA PHE A 23 -0.63 2.54 -35.41
C PHE A 23 -1.54 1.35 -35.72
N GLY A 24 -2.27 0.90 -34.71
CA GLY A 24 -3.21 -0.18 -34.88
C GLY A 24 -4.10 -0.37 -33.67
N GLN A 25 -5.09 -1.23 -33.83
CA GLN A 25 -6.05 -1.55 -32.79
C GLN A 25 -5.82 -2.97 -32.27
N VAL A 26 -5.81 -3.13 -30.97
CA VAL A 26 -5.71 -4.44 -30.32
C VAL A 26 -7.00 -5.23 -30.54
N GLN A 27 -6.91 -6.37 -31.22
CA GLN A 27 -8.05 -7.22 -31.51
C GLN A 27 -8.21 -8.35 -30.49
N ALA A 28 -7.09 -8.88 -29.99
CA ALA A 28 -7.10 -9.99 -29.04
C ALA A 28 -5.82 -10.02 -28.19
N LYS A 29 -5.91 -10.67 -27.04
CA LYS A 29 -4.76 -11.05 -26.22
C LYS A 29 -4.38 -12.48 -26.45
N SER A 30 -3.09 -12.76 -26.48
CA SER A 30 -2.51 -14.09 -26.64
C SER A 30 -1.54 -14.36 -25.49
N LYS A 31 -1.18 -15.60 -25.26
CA LYS A 31 -0.14 -15.99 -24.29
C LYS A 31 1.23 -15.33 -24.57
N HIS A 32 1.49 -14.95 -25.82
CA HIS A 32 2.77 -14.41 -26.28
C HIS A 32 2.72 -12.93 -26.65
N GLY A 33 1.62 -12.22 -26.35
CA GLY A 33 1.47 -10.79 -26.63
C GLY A 33 0.07 -10.41 -27.12
N PHE A 34 0.00 -9.39 -27.96
CA PHE A 34 -1.24 -8.78 -28.45
C PHE A 34 -1.36 -8.95 -29.95
N ILE A 35 -2.54 -9.33 -30.41
CA ILE A 35 -2.90 -9.35 -31.82
C ILE A 35 -3.41 -7.97 -32.18
N VAL A 36 -2.65 -7.25 -33.01
CA VAL A 36 -2.93 -5.86 -33.37
C VAL A 36 -3.21 -5.78 -34.86
N LYS A 37 -4.36 -5.23 -35.23
CA LYS A 37 -4.72 -4.90 -36.61
C LYS A 37 -4.15 -3.54 -36.93
N GLN A 38 -3.27 -3.48 -37.92
CA GLN A 38 -2.72 -2.22 -38.43
C GLN A 38 -3.77 -1.46 -39.27
N HIS A 39 -3.68 -0.14 -39.31
CA HIS A 39 -4.61 0.67 -40.13
C HIS A 39 -4.48 0.40 -41.63
N ASP A 40 -3.24 0.26 -42.10
CA ASP A 40 -2.92 0.17 -43.53
C ASP A 40 -2.43 -1.24 -43.98
N ALA A 41 -2.44 -2.19 -43.08
CA ALA A 41 -1.92 -3.52 -43.36
C ALA A 41 -2.68 -4.60 -42.58
N GLY A 42 -2.18 -5.83 -42.58
CA GLY A 42 -2.79 -6.97 -41.91
C GLY A 42 -2.67 -6.93 -40.37
N THR A 43 -2.93 -8.07 -39.79
CA THR A 43 -2.88 -8.29 -38.33
C THR A 43 -1.54 -8.90 -37.95
N LEU A 44 -0.90 -8.40 -36.92
CA LEU A 44 0.40 -8.85 -36.41
C LEU A 44 0.36 -9.19 -34.92
N LEU A 45 1.16 -10.17 -34.53
CA LEU A 45 1.44 -10.44 -33.13
C LEU A 45 2.53 -9.47 -32.65
N MET A 46 2.25 -8.74 -31.58
CA MET A 46 3.16 -7.76 -30.99
C MET A 46 3.35 -8.06 -29.51
N GLN A 47 4.53 -7.82 -28.99
CA GLN A 47 4.81 -7.87 -27.55
C GLN A 47 4.64 -6.49 -26.92
N GLN A 48 4.43 -6.44 -25.61
CA GLN A 48 4.49 -5.17 -24.88
C GLN A 48 5.95 -4.74 -24.74
N ALA A 49 6.27 -3.52 -25.13
CA ALA A 49 7.59 -2.97 -24.83
C ALA A 49 7.74 -2.75 -23.33
N PHE A 50 8.95 -2.91 -22.81
CA PHE A 50 9.24 -2.65 -21.38
C PHE A 50 8.86 -1.23 -20.94
N SER A 51 9.00 -0.25 -21.84
CA SER A 51 8.62 1.14 -21.61
C SER A 51 7.10 1.39 -21.63
N CYS A 52 6.30 0.46 -22.14
CA CYS A 52 4.84 0.56 -22.12
C CYS A 52 4.33 0.22 -20.71
N ALA A 53 4.19 1.22 -19.85
CA ALA A 53 3.84 1.02 -18.45
C ALA A 53 2.45 0.39 -18.26
N PHE A 54 1.49 0.69 -19.14
CA PHE A 54 0.13 0.17 -19.04
C PHE A 54 -0.06 -1.04 -19.94
N THR A 55 -0.76 -2.05 -19.43
CA THR A 55 -1.09 -3.26 -20.20
C THR A 55 -2.17 -2.93 -21.25
N PRO A 56 -1.92 -3.19 -22.55
CA PRO A 56 -2.93 -3.01 -23.61
C PRO A 56 -4.14 -3.92 -23.39
N GLU A 57 -5.32 -3.41 -23.72
CA GLU A 57 -6.59 -4.14 -23.71
C GLU A 57 -7.20 -4.21 -25.10
N ILE A 58 -8.20 -5.09 -25.29
CA ILE A 58 -8.92 -5.20 -26.55
C ILE A 58 -9.58 -3.86 -26.87
N ASP A 59 -9.56 -3.49 -28.14
CA ASP A 59 -10.02 -2.21 -28.70
C ASP A 59 -9.17 -0.98 -28.37
N ASP A 60 -8.05 -1.13 -27.62
CA ASP A 60 -7.10 -0.05 -27.45
C ASP A 60 -6.45 0.32 -28.79
N GLU A 61 -6.34 1.60 -29.07
CA GLU A 61 -5.50 2.13 -30.13
C GLU A 61 -4.07 2.29 -29.60
N VAL A 62 -3.11 1.68 -30.31
CA VAL A 62 -1.73 1.60 -29.88
C VAL A 62 -0.75 2.08 -30.96
N SER A 63 0.38 2.63 -30.50
CA SER A 63 1.54 2.81 -31.36
C SER A 63 2.51 1.64 -31.18
N PHE A 64 3.16 1.23 -32.26
CA PHE A 64 4.09 0.12 -32.27
C PHE A 64 5.33 0.40 -33.11
N ILE A 65 6.36 -0.41 -32.90
CA ILE A 65 7.61 -0.37 -33.65
C ILE A 65 8.04 -1.80 -34.01
N LYS A 66 8.69 -1.93 -35.17
CA LYS A 66 9.40 -3.13 -35.56
C LYS A 66 10.86 -3.03 -35.14
N SER A 67 11.31 -3.98 -34.34
CA SER A 67 12.71 -4.10 -33.93
C SER A 67 13.58 -4.63 -35.09
N PRO A 68 14.89 -4.39 -35.09
CA PRO A 68 15.82 -4.93 -36.09
C PRO A 68 15.81 -6.45 -36.23
N ASN A 69 15.45 -7.18 -35.16
CA ASN A 69 15.28 -8.63 -35.16
C ASN A 69 13.95 -9.10 -35.80
N GLY A 70 13.15 -8.16 -36.34
CA GLY A 70 11.87 -8.47 -36.98
C GLY A 70 10.67 -8.55 -36.04
N GLN A 71 10.85 -8.41 -34.74
CA GLN A 71 9.80 -8.48 -33.74
C GLN A 71 9.08 -7.12 -33.59
N TYR A 72 7.78 -7.17 -33.35
CA TYR A 72 6.96 -5.97 -33.15
C TYR A 72 6.67 -5.75 -31.67
N TYR A 73 6.74 -4.48 -31.25
CA TYR A 73 6.50 -4.07 -29.88
C TYR A 73 5.47 -2.93 -29.81
N VAL A 74 4.46 -3.08 -28.97
CA VAL A 74 3.56 -1.99 -28.58
C VAL A 74 4.33 -1.06 -27.64
N LEU A 75 4.46 0.20 -28.05
CA LEU A 75 5.16 1.23 -27.29
C LEU A 75 4.25 1.96 -26.32
N ASN A 76 3.07 2.35 -26.79
CA ASN A 76 2.13 3.15 -26.01
C ASN A 76 0.68 2.82 -26.38
N ILE A 77 -0.20 3.00 -25.42
CA ILE A 77 -1.65 3.07 -25.65
C ILE A 77 -1.98 4.53 -25.92
N LEU A 78 -2.54 4.81 -27.08
CA LEU A 78 -2.91 6.17 -27.50
C LEU A 78 -4.32 6.53 -27.05
N GLN A 79 -5.23 5.57 -27.18
CA GLN A 79 -6.62 5.74 -26.81
C GLN A 79 -7.21 4.43 -26.30
N ARG A 80 -7.99 4.52 -25.25
CA ARG A 80 -8.82 3.44 -24.70
C ARG A 80 -10.27 3.82 -24.84
N LYS A 81 -11.03 3.04 -25.61
CA LYS A 81 -12.46 3.32 -25.87
C LYS A 81 -13.35 2.87 -24.73
N GLN A 82 -13.00 1.79 -24.07
CA GLN A 82 -13.76 1.27 -22.94
C GLN A 82 -13.25 1.86 -21.63
N ALA A 83 -14.17 2.27 -20.75
CA ALA A 83 -13.83 2.72 -19.41
C ALA A 83 -13.34 1.50 -18.58
N SER A 84 -12.05 1.25 -18.61
CA SER A 84 -11.40 0.22 -17.79
C SER A 84 -10.22 0.81 -17.04
N SER A 85 -9.86 0.20 -15.90
CA SER A 85 -8.73 0.65 -15.10
C SER A 85 -7.40 0.49 -15.87
N ALA A 86 -6.52 1.46 -15.73
CA ALA A 86 -5.14 1.35 -16.20
C ALA A 86 -4.39 0.35 -15.29
N LYS A 87 -3.81 -0.69 -15.88
CA LYS A 87 -3.10 -1.74 -15.14
C LYS A 87 -1.61 -1.67 -15.44
N ILE A 88 -0.81 -1.51 -14.39
CA ILE A 88 0.64 -1.68 -14.45
C ILE A 88 0.94 -3.10 -13.94
N HIS A 89 1.60 -3.90 -14.77
CA HIS A 89 1.99 -5.27 -14.42
C HIS A 89 3.47 -5.46 -14.67
N SER A 90 4.16 -6.04 -13.68
CA SER A 90 5.57 -6.43 -13.78
C SER A 90 5.78 -7.77 -13.11
N GLU A 91 6.50 -8.68 -13.78
CA GLU A 91 6.87 -9.99 -13.22
C GLU A 91 7.98 -9.88 -12.15
N HIS A 92 8.77 -8.80 -12.18
CA HIS A 92 9.96 -8.63 -11.33
C HIS A 92 9.82 -7.53 -10.26
N GLY A 93 8.63 -6.94 -10.14
CA GLY A 93 8.37 -5.87 -9.18
C GLY A 93 8.37 -4.47 -9.79
N ILE A 94 7.93 -3.51 -9.00
CA ILE A 94 7.88 -2.09 -9.35
C ILE A 94 8.52 -1.32 -8.20
N GLU A 95 9.53 -0.51 -8.52
CA GLU A 95 10.19 0.38 -7.59
C GLU A 95 9.90 1.83 -7.98
N LEU A 96 9.47 2.63 -7.01
CA LEU A 96 9.22 4.05 -7.18
C LEU A 96 10.19 4.83 -6.29
N HIS A 97 11.15 5.51 -6.92
CA HIS A 97 12.11 6.36 -6.23
C HIS A 97 11.89 7.82 -6.59
N THR A 98 11.80 8.66 -5.59
CA THR A 98 11.72 10.11 -5.77
C THR A 98 12.46 10.82 -4.63
N ASN A 99 13.09 11.94 -4.94
CA ASN A 99 13.75 12.79 -3.94
C ASN A 99 12.78 13.79 -3.30
N GLN A 100 11.50 13.79 -3.70
CA GLN A 100 10.51 14.72 -3.17
C GLN A 100 9.34 13.99 -2.53
N GLY A 101 8.23 13.88 -3.18
CA GLY A 101 7.04 13.24 -2.63
C GLY A 101 6.38 12.29 -3.62
N ILE A 102 5.60 11.37 -3.10
CA ILE A 102 4.63 10.58 -3.86
C ILE A 102 3.26 10.92 -3.30
N ASP A 103 2.39 11.46 -4.14
CA ASP A 103 1.01 11.78 -3.79
C ASP A 103 0.09 10.76 -4.46
N LEU A 104 -0.72 10.07 -3.65
CA LEU A 104 -1.69 9.07 -4.10
C LEU A 104 -3.08 9.53 -3.71
N GLN A 105 -3.86 10.00 -4.68
CA GLN A 105 -5.24 10.44 -4.48
C GLN A 105 -6.21 9.49 -5.16
N SER A 106 -7.12 8.92 -4.40
CA SER A 106 -8.14 8.01 -4.92
C SER A 106 -9.36 8.01 -4.00
N SER A 107 -10.52 7.64 -4.53
CA SER A 107 -11.71 7.37 -3.70
C SER A 107 -11.55 6.09 -2.86
N GLU A 108 -10.72 5.15 -3.31
CA GLU A 108 -10.44 3.89 -2.63
C GLU A 108 -8.98 3.48 -2.88
N LEU A 109 -8.28 3.09 -1.83
CA LEU A 109 -6.95 2.49 -1.91
C LEU A 109 -7.00 1.10 -1.27
N SER A 110 -6.76 0.05 -2.07
CA SER A 110 -6.65 -1.33 -1.60
C SER A 110 -5.22 -1.83 -1.76
N ILE A 111 -4.64 -2.34 -0.68
CA ILE A 111 -3.29 -2.93 -0.68
C ILE A 111 -3.40 -4.37 -0.19
N THR A 112 -3.10 -5.33 -1.06
CA THR A 112 -3.09 -6.76 -0.73
C THR A 112 -1.69 -7.31 -0.94
N ASN A 113 -1.05 -7.77 0.13
CA ASN A 113 0.33 -8.28 0.08
C ASN A 113 0.59 -9.24 1.25
N ILE A 114 1.74 -9.90 1.21
CA ILE A 114 2.19 -10.80 2.30
C ILE A 114 2.88 -9.98 3.40
N LYS A 115 3.62 -8.93 3.04
CA LYS A 115 4.35 -8.09 4.00
C LYS A 115 4.22 -6.63 3.60
N THR A 116 3.83 -5.79 4.55
CA THR A 116 3.90 -4.33 4.44
C THR A 116 4.87 -3.81 5.48
N GLU A 117 5.78 -2.94 5.07
CA GLU A 117 6.75 -2.28 5.94
C GLU A 117 6.75 -0.78 5.65
N PHE A 118 6.52 0.02 6.69
CA PHE A 118 6.62 1.47 6.63
C PHE A 118 7.73 1.93 7.55
N THR A 119 8.73 2.61 6.98
CA THR A 119 9.80 3.25 7.73
C THR A 119 9.75 4.74 7.45
N SER A 120 9.47 5.53 8.46
CA SER A 120 9.41 6.99 8.32
C SER A 120 9.85 7.68 9.61
N THR A 121 10.25 8.94 9.50
CA THR A 121 10.55 9.79 10.65
C THR A 121 9.27 10.26 11.33
N ASP A 122 8.23 10.52 10.57
CA ASP A 122 6.91 10.93 11.05
C ASP A 122 5.82 10.22 10.24
N THR A 123 4.80 9.70 10.91
CA THR A 123 3.65 9.06 10.28
C THR A 123 2.39 9.60 10.92
N GLN A 124 1.50 10.18 10.11
CA GLN A 124 0.21 10.69 10.55
C GLN A 124 -0.90 9.98 9.79
N ILE A 125 -1.90 9.50 10.52
CA ILE A 125 -3.05 8.81 9.94
C ILE A 125 -4.31 9.52 10.43
N TYR A 126 -5.06 10.10 9.50
CA TYR A 126 -6.36 10.74 9.77
C TYR A 126 -7.46 9.90 9.13
N SER A 127 -8.39 9.44 9.93
CA SER A 127 -9.54 8.66 9.44
C SER A 127 -10.76 8.91 10.29
N GLN A 128 -11.94 8.80 9.71
CA GLN A 128 -13.22 8.85 10.47
C GLN A 128 -13.43 7.54 11.25
N ALA A 129 -12.98 6.43 10.71
CA ALA A 129 -13.01 5.12 11.35
C ALA A 129 -11.77 4.32 10.99
N SER A 130 -11.25 3.58 11.95
CA SER A 130 -10.12 2.67 11.74
C SER A 130 -10.42 1.34 12.43
N ASP A 131 -10.31 0.24 11.69
CA ASP A 131 -10.41 -1.12 12.23
C ASP A 131 -9.08 -1.86 11.97
N VAL A 132 -8.53 -2.43 13.03
CA VAL A 132 -7.27 -3.19 12.98
C VAL A 132 -7.54 -4.59 13.52
N GLN A 133 -7.43 -5.59 12.66
CA GLN A 133 -7.54 -7.00 13.02
C GLN A 133 -6.20 -7.68 12.82
N ALA A 134 -5.67 -8.29 13.86
CA ALA A 134 -4.38 -8.97 13.82
C ALA A 134 -4.31 -10.07 14.87
N ASP A 135 -3.56 -11.13 14.62
CA ASP A 135 -3.27 -12.17 15.61
C ASP A 135 -2.39 -11.64 16.74
N SER A 136 -1.54 -10.67 16.44
CA SER A 136 -0.67 -10.02 17.41
C SER A 136 -0.40 -8.57 17.05
N ILE A 137 -0.48 -7.68 18.03
CA ILE A 137 -0.11 -6.28 17.91
C ILE A 137 0.95 -5.98 18.99
N SER A 138 2.11 -5.45 18.57
CA SER A 138 3.14 -4.98 19.48
C SER A 138 3.39 -3.50 19.26
N VAL A 139 3.29 -2.71 20.33
CA VAL A 139 3.58 -1.28 20.34
C VAL A 139 4.77 -1.02 21.25
N LYS A 140 5.84 -0.43 20.72
CA LYS A 140 7.02 0.00 21.46
C LYS A 140 7.22 1.49 21.24
N ALA A 141 7.02 2.29 22.25
CA ALA A 141 7.13 3.74 22.17
C ALA A 141 7.71 4.31 23.46
N ARG A 142 8.34 5.46 23.40
CA ARG A 142 8.76 6.22 24.59
C ARG A 142 7.54 6.79 25.31
N THR A 143 6.57 7.25 24.57
CA THR A 143 5.33 7.83 25.09
C THR A 143 4.16 7.30 24.27
N VAL A 144 3.10 6.89 24.95
CA VAL A 144 1.81 6.56 24.32
C VAL A 144 0.76 7.41 24.99
N GLU A 145 0.04 8.20 24.20
CA GLU A 145 -1.09 8.99 24.67
C GLU A 145 -2.36 8.51 23.97
N THR A 146 -3.43 8.33 24.72
CA THR A 146 -4.73 7.91 24.19
C THR A 146 -5.80 8.81 24.76
N ILE A 147 -6.48 9.54 23.89
CA ILE A 147 -7.60 10.40 24.25
C ILE A 147 -8.84 9.86 23.55
N ALA A 148 -9.85 9.51 24.30
CA ALA A 148 -11.09 8.96 23.78
C ALA A 148 -12.27 9.33 24.72
N GLU A 149 -13.44 9.57 24.17
CA GLU A 149 -14.68 9.73 24.95
C GLU A 149 -15.09 8.43 25.64
N ARG A 150 -14.84 7.29 25.00
CA ARG A 150 -15.14 5.96 25.51
C ARG A 150 -14.06 4.97 25.12
N SER A 151 -13.57 4.21 26.10
CA SER A 151 -12.68 3.07 25.87
C SER A 151 -13.33 1.79 26.40
N LEU A 152 -13.38 0.73 25.57
CA LEU A 152 -13.81 -0.60 25.96
C LEU A 152 -12.67 -1.57 25.68
N GLN A 153 -12.22 -2.25 26.75
CA GLN A 153 -11.15 -3.25 26.65
C GLN A 153 -11.63 -4.58 27.20
N LYS A 154 -11.47 -5.66 26.45
CA LYS A 154 -11.81 -7.01 26.86
C LYS A 154 -10.61 -7.92 26.66
N PHE A 155 -10.06 -8.41 27.74
CA PHE A 155 -8.93 -9.33 27.75
C PHE A 155 -9.32 -10.65 28.39
N LYS A 156 -8.68 -11.74 27.98
CA LYS A 156 -8.67 -12.99 28.72
C LYS A 156 -7.71 -12.88 29.91
N ASP A 157 -6.51 -12.37 29.64
CA ASP A 157 -5.47 -12.11 30.64
C ASP A 157 -4.91 -10.70 30.42
N SER A 158 -4.64 -9.97 31.49
CA SER A 158 -4.05 -8.63 31.41
C SER A 158 -2.95 -8.51 32.47
N PHE A 159 -1.73 -8.17 32.00
CA PHE A 159 -0.58 -7.89 32.85
C PHE A 159 -0.16 -6.45 32.68
N ARG A 160 -0.04 -5.73 33.80
CA ARG A 160 0.36 -4.32 33.79
C ARG A 160 1.46 -4.11 34.82
N ILE A 161 2.62 -3.66 34.36
CA ILE A 161 3.77 -3.36 35.19
C ILE A 161 4.07 -1.87 35.05
N ILE A 162 4.09 -1.14 36.19
CA ILE A 162 4.35 0.28 36.23
C ILE A 162 5.44 0.55 37.28
N GLU A 163 6.57 1.05 36.82
CA GLU A 163 7.75 1.21 37.69
C GLU A 163 7.67 2.40 38.65
N ARG A 164 6.89 3.45 38.30
CA ARG A 164 6.90 4.67 39.07
C ARG A 164 5.53 5.04 39.63
N ILE A 165 4.65 5.55 38.83
CA ILE A 165 3.38 6.11 39.28
C ILE A 165 2.24 5.60 38.40
N GLU A 166 1.22 5.07 39.02
CA GLU A 166 -0.08 4.86 38.42
C GLU A 166 -1.09 5.76 39.13
N GLN A 167 -1.77 6.60 38.36
CA GLN A 167 -2.80 7.49 38.88
C GLN A 167 -4.11 7.23 38.14
N THR A 168 -5.15 6.98 38.88
CA THR A 168 -6.51 6.83 38.35
C THR A 168 -7.40 7.89 38.98
N SER A 169 -8.10 8.66 38.14
CA SER A 169 -9.12 9.62 38.57
C SER A 169 -10.42 9.31 37.85
N ALA A 170 -11.47 9.06 38.56
CA ALA A 170 -12.77 8.69 38.01
C ALA A 170 -13.88 9.17 38.94
N LEU A 171 -15.08 9.36 38.40
CA LEU A 171 -16.28 9.61 39.21
C LEU A 171 -16.62 8.34 40.01
N ASP A 172 -16.64 7.19 39.37
CA ASP A 172 -16.95 5.91 39.98
C ASP A 172 -15.91 4.84 39.54
N ILE A 173 -15.49 4.02 40.48
CA ILE A 173 -14.65 2.84 40.21
C ILE A 173 -15.38 1.61 40.73
N ILE A 174 -15.73 0.68 39.85
CA ILE A 174 -16.40 -0.56 40.20
C ILE A 174 -15.48 -1.73 39.84
N GLN A 175 -15.10 -2.53 40.83
CA GLN A 175 -14.26 -3.71 40.63
C GLN A 175 -14.99 -4.97 41.13
N ASN A 176 -15.26 -5.92 40.22
CA ASN A 176 -15.87 -7.21 40.57
C ASN A 176 -14.85 -8.33 40.37
N ILE A 177 -14.36 -8.86 41.44
CA ILE A 177 -13.32 -9.90 41.46
C ILE A 177 -13.90 -11.17 42.07
N LYS A 178 -13.97 -12.26 41.29
CA LYS A 178 -14.64 -13.49 41.71
C LYS A 178 -13.87 -14.29 42.75
N ASN A 179 -12.54 -14.28 42.70
CA ASN A 179 -11.72 -15.14 43.53
C ASN A 179 -10.93 -14.37 44.58
N VAL A 180 -9.81 -13.78 44.18
CA VAL A 180 -8.87 -13.16 45.14
C VAL A 180 -8.52 -11.77 44.69
N PHE A 181 -8.62 -10.81 45.60
CA PHE A 181 -8.09 -9.47 45.46
C PHE A 181 -6.96 -9.28 46.48
N ILE A 182 -5.74 -9.01 46.02
CA ILE A 182 -4.59 -8.78 46.88
C ILE A 182 -4.05 -7.40 46.61
N GLN A 183 -3.98 -6.57 47.64
CA GLN A 183 -3.32 -5.27 47.59
C GLN A 183 -2.22 -5.26 48.66
N ARG A 184 -1.00 -4.92 48.27
CA ARG A 184 0.15 -4.82 49.20
C ARG A 184 0.82 -3.49 48.98
N SER A 185 1.03 -2.74 50.04
CA SER A 185 1.71 -1.45 50.02
C SER A 185 2.46 -1.23 51.33
N LYS A 186 3.43 -0.32 51.31
CA LYS A 186 4.07 0.13 52.57
C LYS A 186 3.09 0.94 53.41
N ASN A 187 2.32 1.82 52.76
CA ASN A 187 1.29 2.64 53.40
C ASN A 187 0.02 2.60 52.53
N ALA A 188 -1.12 2.48 53.11
CA ALA A 188 -2.42 2.60 52.46
C ALA A 188 -3.23 3.64 53.20
N ASP A 189 -3.80 4.57 52.47
CA ASP A 189 -4.80 5.53 52.97
C ASP A 189 -6.11 5.27 52.22
N ILE A 190 -7.13 4.93 52.99
CA ILE A 190 -8.48 4.70 52.46
C ILE A 190 -9.42 5.62 53.26
N SER A 191 -9.88 6.66 52.61
CA SER A 191 -10.77 7.63 53.25
C SER A 191 -12.03 7.83 52.42
N ALA A 192 -13.17 8.07 53.08
CA ALA A 192 -14.42 8.38 52.46
C ALA A 192 -15.11 9.52 53.24
N LYS A 193 -15.83 10.39 52.53
CA LYS A 193 -16.68 11.39 53.18
C LYS A 193 -17.97 10.79 53.75
N GLY A 194 -18.40 9.66 53.24
CA GLY A 194 -19.55 8.89 53.71
C GLY A 194 -19.07 7.57 54.32
N ASP A 195 -19.74 6.49 53.99
CA ASP A 195 -19.51 5.18 54.62
C ASP A 195 -18.38 4.38 53.94
N ILE A 196 -17.60 3.67 54.77
CA ILE A 196 -16.75 2.59 54.33
C ILE A 196 -17.36 1.29 54.86
N LYS A 197 -17.76 0.35 53.96
CA LYS A 197 -18.30 -0.96 54.36
C LYS A 197 -17.29 -2.04 54.02
N ILE A 198 -16.92 -2.81 55.03
CA ILE A 198 -16.05 -3.97 54.88
C ILE A 198 -16.81 -5.15 55.48
N ASN A 199 -17.18 -6.14 54.67
CA ASN A 199 -17.88 -7.35 55.07
C ASN A 199 -17.04 -8.57 54.78
N GLY A 200 -16.95 -9.47 55.69
CA GLY A 200 -16.28 -10.75 55.55
C GLY A 200 -16.60 -11.66 56.71
N ASP A 201 -16.52 -12.99 56.54
CA ASP A 201 -16.72 -13.94 57.62
C ASP A 201 -15.65 -13.78 58.71
N ARG A 202 -14.47 -13.32 58.34
CA ARG A 202 -13.38 -12.96 59.26
C ARG A 202 -12.66 -11.71 58.79
N ILE A 203 -12.51 -10.75 59.67
CA ILE A 203 -11.72 -9.54 59.42
C ILE A 203 -10.57 -9.54 60.40
N HIS A 204 -9.33 -9.53 59.91
CA HIS A 204 -8.14 -9.43 60.76
C HIS A 204 -7.57 -8.01 60.57
N MET A 205 -7.53 -7.27 61.64
CA MET A 205 -6.87 -5.97 61.74
C MET A 205 -5.77 -6.11 62.79
N GLY A 206 -4.53 -6.12 62.32
CA GLY A 206 -3.35 -6.30 63.15
C GLY A 206 -2.44 -5.12 63.20
#